data_0e66099e02b28f99626f70fd77008722
#
_entry.id   0e66099e02b28f99626f70fd77008722
#
_cell.length_a   1.000
_cell.length_b   1.000
_cell.length_c   1.000
_cell.angle_alpha   90.00
_cell.angle_beta   90.00
_cell.angle_gamma   90.00
#
_symmetry.space_group_name_H-M   'P 1'
#
loop_
_entity.id
_entity.type
_entity.pdbx_description
1 polymer ?
#
loop_
_entity_poly.entity_id
_entity_poly.type
_entity_poly.pdbx_seq_one_letter_code
_entity_poly.pdbx_strand_id
1 'polypeptide(L)'
;SGGKDSLALLDILMKMQRENEYELVAITIDEGIKNYREEAVELAIKACEKYDVEHVNMSFRELFGFTLDNVLENRNDVRNTSCSICGPLRRRGIELAAKKIGVNTIATGHNLDDMLQTFMINLLSGDVYRIKQSKPYSTPKEGFEFKKIKPFMEIYENEIAFYSFQNNLPFQSTDCPHMNENIRNELRDVVNNLEKNHPGIKFSLMKSMEDITENIELKPKKLVTCLVCGNNSSSSPCSVCKTISLSEKLTKSNS
;
A
#
# COMPACT_ATOMS: atom_id res chain seq x y z
N SER A 1 -4.08 4.09 8.15
CA SER A 1 -3.53 5.16 7.29
C SER A 1 -4.37 6.44 7.30
N GLY A 2 -5.52 6.48 7.98
CA GLY A 2 -6.41 7.63 8.08
C GLY A 2 -7.36 7.85 6.88
N GLY A 3 -7.19 7.12 5.79
CA GLY A 3 -8.12 7.14 4.66
C GLY A 3 -9.32 6.22 4.85
N LYS A 4 -10.41 6.45 4.09
CA LYS A 4 -11.69 5.74 4.20
C LYS A 4 -11.56 4.21 4.24
N ASP A 5 -10.77 3.63 3.32
CA ASP A 5 -10.67 2.16 3.21
C ASP A 5 -9.97 1.54 4.43
N SER A 6 -8.94 2.22 4.96
CA SER A 6 -8.22 1.72 6.13
C SER A 6 -9.03 1.82 7.41
N LEU A 7 -9.83 2.88 7.56
CA LEU A 7 -10.69 3.07 8.74
C LEU A 7 -11.94 2.20 8.68
N ALA A 8 -12.51 1.98 7.48
CA ALA A 8 -13.57 0.99 7.28
C ALA A 8 -13.06 -0.43 7.60
N LEU A 9 -11.84 -0.78 7.17
CA LEU A 9 -11.24 -2.08 7.48
C LEU A 9 -11.05 -2.26 8.99
N LEU A 10 -10.56 -1.23 9.68
CA LEU A 10 -10.40 -1.27 11.14
C LEU A 10 -11.75 -1.49 11.83
N ASP A 11 -12.79 -0.73 11.47
CA ASP A 11 -14.13 -0.84 12.05
C ASP A 11 -14.74 -2.23 11.83
N ILE A 12 -14.62 -2.78 10.62
CA ILE A 12 -15.13 -4.12 10.29
C ILE A 12 -14.37 -5.21 11.05
N LEU A 13 -13.04 -5.14 11.07
CA LEU A 13 -12.24 -6.13 11.79
C LEU A 13 -12.53 -6.08 13.29
N MET A 14 -12.74 -4.91 13.87
CA MET A 14 -13.13 -4.79 15.27
C MET A 14 -14.51 -5.40 15.55
N LYS A 15 -15.47 -5.22 14.66
CA LYS A 15 -16.79 -5.86 14.79
C LYS A 15 -16.67 -7.39 14.67
N MET A 16 -15.85 -7.89 13.74
CA MET A 16 -15.64 -9.33 13.54
C MET A 16 -14.85 -9.97 14.69
N GLN A 17 -13.98 -9.24 15.37
CA GLN A 17 -13.21 -9.75 16.52
C GLN A 17 -14.09 -10.25 17.65
N ARG A 18 -15.31 -9.72 17.79
CA ARG A 18 -16.30 -10.16 18.80
C ARG A 18 -16.75 -11.62 18.58
N GLU A 19 -16.64 -12.09 17.35
CA GLU A 19 -17.07 -13.44 16.93
C GLU A 19 -15.89 -14.36 16.62
N ASN A 20 -14.68 -13.81 16.53
CA ASN A 20 -13.49 -14.54 16.12
C ASN A 20 -12.31 -14.20 17.03
N GLU A 21 -11.54 -15.21 17.41
CA GLU A 21 -10.36 -15.07 18.28
C GLU A 21 -9.14 -14.63 17.46
N TYR A 22 -8.86 -13.32 17.42
CA TYR A 22 -7.61 -12.76 16.95
C TYR A 22 -7.28 -11.45 17.67
N GLU A 23 -6.01 -11.16 17.76
CA GLU A 23 -5.52 -9.86 18.23
C GLU A 23 -5.36 -8.90 17.05
N LEU A 24 -5.73 -7.64 17.23
CA LEU A 24 -5.65 -6.60 16.22
C LEU A 24 -4.76 -5.46 16.72
N VAL A 25 -3.74 -5.14 15.91
CA VAL A 25 -2.87 -3.97 16.13
C VAL A 25 -2.93 -3.11 14.86
N ALA A 26 -3.17 -1.82 15.02
CA ALA A 26 -3.17 -0.88 13.91
C ALA A 26 -1.78 -0.29 13.68
N ILE A 27 -1.31 -0.30 12.44
CA ILE A 27 -0.03 0.31 12.04
C ILE A 27 -0.31 1.49 11.13
N THR A 28 0.21 2.66 11.49
CA THR A 28 0.24 3.85 10.65
C THR A 28 1.67 4.21 10.29
N ILE A 29 1.90 4.49 9.02
CA ILE A 29 3.18 5.03 8.53
C ILE A 29 2.95 6.48 8.12
N ASP A 30 3.71 7.37 8.73
CA ASP A 30 3.77 8.79 8.35
C ASP A 30 4.91 9.01 7.37
N GLU A 31 4.56 9.34 6.13
CA GLU A 31 5.52 9.60 5.07
C GLU A 31 6.19 10.98 5.17
N GLY A 32 5.68 11.87 6.01
CA GLY A 32 6.18 13.23 6.19
C GLY A 32 5.88 14.13 5.00
N ILE A 33 4.64 14.07 4.48
CA ILE A 33 4.10 14.99 3.48
C ILE A 33 3.38 16.11 4.23
N LYS A 34 3.91 17.33 4.16
CA LYS A 34 3.36 18.50 4.86
C LYS A 34 1.94 18.82 4.44
N ASN A 35 1.12 19.27 5.39
CA ASN A 35 -0.28 19.67 5.22
C ASN A 35 -1.17 18.54 4.66
N TYR A 36 -0.74 17.30 4.78
CA TYR A 36 -1.46 16.14 4.31
C TYR A 36 -1.49 14.99 5.32
N ARG A 37 -0.33 14.62 5.88
CA ARG A 37 -0.26 13.42 6.74
C ARG A 37 -0.72 13.65 8.16
N GLU A 38 -0.62 14.86 8.66
CA GLU A 38 -0.98 15.23 10.03
C GLU A 38 -2.44 14.87 10.34
N GLU A 39 -3.39 15.29 9.47
CA GLU A 39 -4.81 14.98 9.61
C GLU A 39 -5.06 13.47 9.58
N ALA A 40 -4.47 12.77 8.62
CA ALA A 40 -4.65 11.32 8.49
C ALA A 40 -4.15 10.52 9.69
N VAL A 41 -3.00 10.91 10.25
CA VAL A 41 -2.43 10.29 11.45
C VAL A 41 -3.33 10.55 12.66
N GLU A 42 -3.80 11.79 12.84
CA GLU A 42 -4.71 12.14 13.92
C GLU A 42 -6.03 11.35 13.85
N LEU A 43 -6.60 11.22 12.66
CA LEU A 43 -7.82 10.40 12.44
C LEU A 43 -7.59 8.92 12.75
N ALA A 44 -6.41 8.39 12.39
CA ALA A 44 -6.07 7.00 12.71
C ALA A 44 -5.90 6.80 14.22
N ILE A 45 -5.28 7.73 14.93
CA ILE A 45 -5.14 7.71 16.40
C ILE A 45 -6.52 7.71 17.05
N LYS A 46 -7.37 8.68 16.72
CA LYS A 46 -8.75 8.77 17.26
C LYS A 46 -9.57 7.52 17.01
N ALA A 47 -9.44 6.90 15.83
CA ALA A 47 -10.13 5.66 15.53
C ALA A 47 -9.62 4.50 16.40
N CYS A 48 -8.33 4.38 16.62
CA CYS A 48 -7.76 3.35 17.48
C CYS A 48 -8.16 3.54 18.95
N GLU A 49 -8.14 4.77 19.45
CA GLU A 49 -8.63 5.12 20.79
C GLU A 49 -10.10 4.76 20.97
N LYS A 50 -10.96 5.10 19.98
CA LYS A 50 -12.40 4.76 20.00
C LYS A 50 -12.67 3.27 20.11
N TYR A 51 -11.82 2.44 19.49
CA TYR A 51 -12.00 0.98 19.46
C TYR A 51 -11.14 0.24 20.49
N ASP A 52 -10.37 0.94 21.30
CA ASP A 52 -9.39 0.37 22.24
C ASP A 52 -8.42 -0.60 21.54
N VAL A 53 -7.90 -0.17 20.37
CA VAL A 53 -6.94 -0.94 19.57
C VAL A 53 -5.55 -0.38 19.78
N GLU A 54 -4.59 -1.27 20.06
CA GLU A 54 -3.18 -0.89 20.10
C GLU A 54 -2.77 -0.24 18.78
N HIS A 55 -2.12 0.92 18.86
CA HIS A 55 -1.72 1.69 17.69
C HIS A 55 -0.21 1.94 17.65
N VAL A 56 0.42 1.49 16.58
CA VAL A 56 1.85 1.74 16.30
C VAL A 56 1.94 2.75 15.17
N ASN A 57 2.39 3.95 15.49
CA ASN A 57 2.71 5.01 14.53
C ASN A 57 4.21 5.10 14.33
N MET A 58 4.69 5.04 13.08
CA MET A 58 6.10 5.20 12.72
C MET A 58 6.23 6.12 11.52
N SER A 59 7.21 7.02 11.55
CA SER A 59 7.47 7.94 10.45
C SER A 59 8.62 7.50 9.56
N PHE A 60 8.64 7.97 8.31
CA PHE A 60 9.81 7.81 7.42
C PHE A 60 11.07 8.42 8.02
N ARG A 61 10.92 9.50 8.79
CA ARG A 61 12.05 10.12 9.48
C ARG A 61 12.68 9.19 10.52
N GLU A 62 11.86 8.49 11.31
CA GLU A 62 12.34 7.50 12.29
C GLU A 62 12.91 6.26 11.63
N LEU A 63 12.27 5.77 10.56
CA LEU A 63 12.65 4.54 9.89
C LEU A 63 13.84 4.68 8.95
N PHE A 64 13.96 5.83 8.27
CA PHE A 64 14.88 6.01 7.15
C PHE A 64 15.73 7.29 7.24
N GLY A 65 15.48 8.16 8.23
CA GLY A 65 16.23 9.40 8.45
C GLY A 65 15.79 10.62 7.62
N PHE A 66 14.72 10.50 6.81
CA PHE A 66 14.21 11.57 5.94
C PHE A 66 12.67 11.54 5.83
N THR A 67 12.06 12.59 5.31
CA THR A 67 10.65 12.62 4.90
C THR A 67 10.51 12.40 3.40
N LEU A 68 9.31 12.06 2.93
CA LEU A 68 9.06 11.94 1.49
C LEU A 68 9.31 13.27 0.78
N ASP A 69 8.86 14.40 1.37
CA ASP A 69 9.08 15.73 0.81
C ASP A 69 10.57 16.01 0.60
N ASN A 70 11.44 15.68 1.57
CA ASN A 70 12.90 15.83 1.42
C ASN A 70 13.46 15.08 0.20
N VAL A 71 12.95 13.88 -0.07
CA VAL A 71 13.39 13.09 -1.23
C VAL A 71 12.88 13.68 -2.53
N LEU A 72 11.64 14.16 -2.56
CA LEU A 72 11.02 14.69 -3.77
C LEU A 72 11.57 16.06 -4.16
N GLU A 73 11.86 16.95 -3.21
CA GLU A 73 12.50 18.24 -3.46
C GLU A 73 13.87 18.10 -4.13
N ASN A 74 14.57 17.01 -3.85
CA ASN A 74 15.91 16.74 -4.34
C ASN A 74 15.95 15.70 -5.48
N ARG A 75 14.80 15.33 -6.05
CA ARG A 75 14.76 14.32 -7.12
C ARG A 75 15.24 14.92 -8.45
N ASN A 76 16.28 14.30 -9.01
CA ASN A 76 16.87 14.73 -10.31
C ASN A 76 16.21 14.06 -11.52
N ASP A 77 15.44 12.98 -11.34
CA ASP A 77 14.83 12.21 -12.43
C ASP A 77 13.30 12.19 -12.30
N VAL A 78 12.66 12.91 -13.21
CA VAL A 78 11.17 13.04 -13.28
C VAL A 78 10.49 11.70 -13.58
N ARG A 79 11.22 10.71 -14.14
CA ARG A 79 10.71 9.36 -14.40
C ARG A 79 10.43 8.57 -13.14
N ASN A 80 11.07 8.93 -12.03
CA ASN A 80 10.78 8.38 -10.71
C ASN A 80 9.62 9.16 -10.09
N THR A 81 8.38 8.75 -10.35
CA THR A 81 7.20 9.37 -9.75
C THR A 81 7.23 9.26 -8.23
N SER A 82 6.59 10.19 -7.53
CA SER A 82 6.46 10.20 -6.06
C SER A 82 5.91 8.86 -5.54
N CYS A 83 4.91 8.28 -6.21
CA CYS A 83 4.34 6.98 -5.86
C CYS A 83 5.32 5.82 -6.02
N SER A 84 6.23 5.89 -7.02
CA SER A 84 7.25 4.86 -7.24
C SER A 84 8.32 4.84 -6.14
N ILE A 85 8.53 5.97 -5.48
CA ILE A 85 9.43 6.15 -4.33
C ILE A 85 8.70 5.81 -3.03
N CYS A 86 7.55 6.41 -2.79
CA CYS A 86 6.75 6.27 -1.57
C CYS A 86 6.29 4.82 -1.33
N GLY A 87 5.77 4.16 -2.37
CA GLY A 87 5.17 2.83 -2.24
C GLY A 87 6.11 1.75 -1.66
N PRO A 88 7.34 1.58 -2.18
CA PRO A 88 8.32 0.65 -1.60
C PRO A 88 8.72 1.00 -0.16
N LEU A 89 8.92 2.29 0.16
CA LEU A 89 9.26 2.76 1.50
C LEU A 89 8.12 2.48 2.50
N ARG A 90 6.87 2.80 2.12
CA ARG A 90 5.69 2.54 2.95
C ARG A 90 5.53 1.05 3.25
N ARG A 91 5.65 0.18 2.24
CA ARG A 91 5.59 -1.27 2.43
C ARG A 91 6.69 -1.76 3.37
N ARG A 92 7.90 -1.25 3.21
CA ARG A 92 9.01 -1.58 4.12
C ARG A 92 8.75 -1.08 5.54
N GLY A 93 8.20 0.12 5.71
CA GLY A 93 7.83 0.67 7.01
C GLY A 93 6.80 -0.19 7.73
N ILE A 94 5.75 -0.64 7.02
CA ILE A 94 4.74 -1.56 7.57
C ILE A 94 5.39 -2.88 8.00
N GLU A 95 6.27 -3.47 7.19
CA GLU A 95 6.97 -4.72 7.53
C GLU A 95 7.89 -4.57 8.75
N LEU A 96 8.61 -3.44 8.85
CA LEU A 96 9.46 -3.15 10.01
C LEU A 96 8.64 -2.97 11.29
N ALA A 97 7.50 -2.27 11.20
CA ALA A 97 6.58 -2.12 12.31
C ALA A 97 5.99 -3.48 12.73
N ALA A 98 5.49 -4.26 11.78
CA ALA A 98 4.95 -5.60 12.02
C ALA A 98 5.97 -6.53 12.70
N LYS A 99 7.22 -6.49 12.26
CA LYS A 99 8.32 -7.25 12.88
C LYS A 99 8.60 -6.81 14.32
N LYS A 100 8.57 -5.51 14.56
CA LYS A 100 8.81 -4.93 15.90
C LYS A 100 7.77 -5.41 16.92
N ILE A 101 6.51 -5.55 16.50
CA ILE A 101 5.40 -6.00 17.37
C ILE A 101 5.19 -7.52 17.33
N GLY A 102 5.96 -8.26 16.52
CA GLY A 102 5.92 -9.73 16.50
C GLY A 102 4.72 -10.35 15.77
N VAL A 103 4.00 -9.60 14.92
CA VAL A 103 2.88 -10.13 14.13
C VAL A 103 3.34 -10.70 12.81
N ASN A 104 2.62 -11.70 12.29
CA ASN A 104 2.94 -12.41 11.05
C ASN A 104 1.93 -12.16 9.91
N THR A 105 0.80 -11.53 10.21
CA THR A 105 -0.27 -11.27 9.23
C THR A 105 -0.53 -9.77 9.14
N ILE A 106 -0.54 -9.24 7.92
CA ILE A 106 -0.79 -7.82 7.62
C ILE A 106 -2.06 -7.73 6.76
N ALA A 107 -3.10 -7.08 7.28
CA ALA A 107 -4.30 -6.74 6.52
C ALA A 107 -4.19 -5.33 5.95
N THR A 108 -4.61 -5.14 4.71
CA THR A 108 -4.65 -3.82 4.07
C THR A 108 -5.99 -3.57 3.40
N GLY A 109 -6.46 -2.31 3.43
CA GLY A 109 -7.75 -1.89 2.86
C GLY A 109 -7.77 -1.76 1.33
N HIS A 110 -6.92 -2.50 0.59
CA HIS A 110 -6.99 -2.49 -0.86
C HIS A 110 -8.31 -3.12 -1.33
N ASN A 111 -9.05 -2.38 -2.13
CA ASN A 111 -10.35 -2.75 -2.68
C ASN A 111 -10.25 -3.28 -4.12
N LEU A 112 -11.40 -3.64 -4.72
CA LEU A 112 -11.49 -4.16 -6.10
C LEU A 112 -10.87 -3.17 -7.10
N ASP A 113 -11.19 -1.90 -6.98
CA ASP A 113 -10.68 -0.84 -7.86
C ASP A 113 -9.15 -0.73 -7.79
N ASP A 114 -8.57 -0.79 -6.60
CA ASP A 114 -7.11 -0.80 -6.41
C ASP A 114 -6.43 -2.01 -7.06
N MET A 115 -7.07 -3.18 -6.94
CA MET A 115 -6.56 -4.42 -7.53
C MET A 115 -6.52 -4.31 -9.05
N LEU A 116 -7.62 -3.87 -9.66
CA LEU A 116 -7.74 -3.74 -11.11
C LEU A 116 -6.81 -2.65 -11.66
N GLN A 117 -6.74 -1.49 -11.03
CA GLN A 117 -5.81 -0.42 -11.44
C GLN A 117 -4.36 -0.91 -11.39
N THR A 118 -3.98 -1.64 -10.34
CA THR A 118 -2.62 -2.18 -10.21
C THR A 118 -2.34 -3.25 -11.28
N PHE A 119 -3.30 -4.11 -11.56
CA PHE A 119 -3.19 -5.12 -12.63
C PHE A 119 -3.03 -4.45 -14.00
N MET A 120 -3.86 -3.46 -14.32
CA MET A 120 -3.80 -2.72 -15.59
C MET A 120 -2.49 -1.94 -15.74
N ILE A 121 -1.98 -1.29 -14.69
CA ILE A 121 -0.67 -0.64 -14.72
C ILE A 121 0.43 -1.64 -15.08
N ASN A 122 0.43 -2.82 -14.46
CA ASN A 122 1.41 -3.86 -14.74
C ASN A 122 1.27 -4.41 -16.17
N LEU A 123 0.04 -4.56 -16.66
CA LEU A 123 -0.26 -5.00 -18.02
C LEU A 123 0.25 -3.99 -19.05
N LEU A 124 -0.07 -2.71 -18.88
CA LEU A 124 0.35 -1.63 -19.77
C LEU A 124 1.88 -1.40 -19.76
N SER A 125 2.53 -1.69 -18.64
CA SER A 125 4.00 -1.64 -18.53
C SER A 125 4.71 -2.89 -19.06
N GLY A 126 3.98 -3.93 -19.47
CA GLY A 126 4.54 -5.20 -19.92
C GLY A 126 5.29 -5.99 -18.83
N ASP A 127 5.05 -5.69 -17.55
CA ASP A 127 5.74 -6.35 -16.44
C ASP A 127 5.04 -7.65 -16.02
N VAL A 128 5.31 -8.72 -16.77
CA VAL A 128 4.72 -10.04 -16.55
C VAL A 128 5.00 -10.59 -15.15
N TYR A 129 6.15 -10.24 -14.56
CA TYR A 129 6.46 -10.67 -13.18
C TYR A 129 5.57 -9.98 -12.15
N ARG A 130 5.30 -8.69 -12.31
CA ARG A 130 4.37 -7.97 -11.44
C ARG A 130 2.93 -8.42 -11.66
N ILE A 131 2.54 -8.75 -12.90
CA ILE A 131 1.24 -9.37 -13.18
C ILE A 131 1.11 -10.66 -12.36
N LYS A 132 2.08 -11.58 -12.44
CA LYS A 132 2.07 -12.83 -11.65
C LYS A 132 1.99 -12.62 -10.13
N GLN A 133 2.53 -11.50 -9.64
CA GLN A 133 2.51 -11.12 -8.23
C GLN A 133 1.23 -10.38 -7.79
N SER A 134 0.37 -10.01 -8.73
CA SER A 134 -0.88 -9.29 -8.45
C SER A 134 -1.97 -10.17 -7.83
N LYS A 135 -1.63 -11.39 -7.42
CA LYS A 135 -2.56 -12.30 -6.74
C LYS A 135 -3.24 -11.65 -5.53
N PRO A 136 -4.53 -11.98 -5.32
CA PRO A 136 -5.33 -11.41 -4.22
C PRO A 136 -4.73 -11.68 -2.83
N TYR A 137 -4.12 -12.83 -2.66
CA TYR A 137 -3.44 -13.20 -1.42
C TYR A 137 -2.00 -13.62 -1.70
N SER A 138 -1.11 -13.18 -0.84
CA SER A 138 0.23 -13.73 -0.80
C SER A 138 0.31 -14.75 0.34
N THR A 139 0.41 -16.02 -0.01
CA THR A 139 0.90 -17.01 0.95
C THR A 139 2.36 -16.71 1.27
N PRO A 140 2.82 -16.91 2.51
CA PRO A 140 4.24 -16.85 2.81
C PRO A 140 4.96 -17.83 1.89
N LYS A 141 5.72 -17.31 0.93
CA LYS A 141 6.69 -18.10 0.17
C LYS A 141 7.98 -18.10 0.95
N GLU A 142 8.80 -19.12 0.78
CA GLU A 142 10.17 -19.10 1.30
C GLU A 142 10.82 -17.73 1.03
N GLY A 143 11.21 -17.03 2.09
CA GLY A 143 11.81 -15.71 2.04
C GLY A 143 10.87 -14.51 2.25
N PHE A 144 9.55 -14.71 2.46
CA PHE A 144 8.62 -13.67 2.89
C PHE A 144 8.17 -13.92 4.34
N GLU A 145 8.44 -12.95 5.19
CA GLU A 145 8.23 -13.02 6.63
C GLU A 145 6.72 -12.86 7.01
N PHE A 146 5.91 -12.25 6.13
CA PHE A 146 4.53 -11.86 6.43
C PHE A 146 3.51 -12.43 5.43
N LYS A 147 2.38 -12.91 5.97
CA LYS A 147 1.15 -13.15 5.20
C LYS A 147 0.46 -11.82 4.97
N LYS A 148 0.14 -11.47 3.72
CA LYS A 148 -0.61 -10.26 3.39
C LYS A 148 -1.99 -10.64 2.89
N ILE A 149 -3.02 -10.03 3.50
CA ILE A 149 -4.41 -10.23 3.14
C ILE A 149 -5.05 -8.90 2.75
N LYS A 150 -6.04 -8.97 1.87
CA LYS A 150 -6.79 -7.81 1.36
C LYS A 150 -8.27 -8.13 1.47
N PRO A 151 -8.89 -7.93 2.64
CA PRO A 151 -10.29 -8.30 2.85
C PRO A 151 -11.28 -7.63 1.89
N PHE A 152 -10.94 -6.47 1.34
CA PHE A 152 -11.80 -5.69 0.44
C PHE A 152 -11.53 -5.94 -1.06
N MET A 153 -10.75 -6.93 -1.42
CA MET A 153 -10.34 -7.16 -2.81
C MET A 153 -11.49 -7.37 -3.80
N GLU A 154 -12.66 -7.79 -3.33
CA GLU A 154 -13.87 -8.02 -4.12
C GLU A 154 -14.95 -6.96 -3.84
N ILE A 155 -14.66 -5.93 -3.05
CA ILE A 155 -15.58 -4.86 -2.68
C ILE A 155 -15.29 -3.62 -3.52
N TYR A 156 -16.32 -3.02 -4.09
CA TYR A 156 -16.19 -1.76 -4.83
C TYR A 156 -15.76 -0.61 -3.92
N GLU A 157 -14.97 0.32 -4.46
CA GLU A 157 -14.54 1.52 -3.72
C GLU A 157 -15.73 2.36 -3.22
N ASN A 158 -16.80 2.47 -4.02
CA ASN A 158 -18.00 3.20 -3.64
C ASN A 158 -18.82 2.52 -2.52
N GLU A 159 -18.80 1.20 -2.43
CA GLU A 159 -19.43 0.47 -1.31
C GLU A 159 -18.72 0.77 0.01
N ILE A 160 -17.39 0.82 0.01
CA ILE A 160 -16.61 1.20 1.19
C ILE A 160 -16.88 2.66 1.56
N ALA A 161 -16.98 3.55 0.57
CA ALA A 161 -17.34 4.95 0.80
C ALA A 161 -18.73 5.07 1.42
N PHE A 162 -19.71 4.34 0.90
CA PHE A 162 -21.07 4.30 1.45
C PHE A 162 -21.10 3.74 2.88
N TYR A 163 -20.38 2.62 3.12
CA TYR A 163 -20.22 2.06 4.46
C TYR A 163 -19.64 3.07 5.44
N SER A 164 -18.57 3.76 5.05
CA SER A 164 -17.91 4.78 5.88
C SER A 164 -18.85 5.93 6.21
N PHE A 165 -19.64 6.39 5.23
CA PHE A 165 -20.65 7.43 5.43
C PHE A 165 -21.76 6.98 6.39
N GLN A 166 -22.34 5.80 6.20
CA GLN A 166 -23.42 5.27 7.03
C GLN A 166 -23.00 5.02 8.49
N ASN A 167 -21.73 4.68 8.72
CA ASN A 167 -21.21 4.45 10.05
C ASN A 167 -20.55 5.70 10.67
N ASN A 168 -20.67 6.87 10.03
CA ASN A 168 -20.07 8.14 10.46
C ASN A 168 -18.58 7.99 10.80
N LEU A 169 -17.83 7.25 9.96
CA LEU A 169 -16.39 7.09 10.13
C LEU A 169 -15.70 8.37 9.65
N PRO A 170 -14.98 9.08 10.52
CA PRO A 170 -14.20 10.22 10.09
C PRO A 170 -12.97 9.73 9.34
N PHE A 171 -12.76 10.24 8.12
CA PHE A 171 -11.59 9.90 7.31
C PHE A 171 -11.08 11.13 6.57
N GLN A 172 -9.78 11.13 6.25
CA GLN A 172 -9.18 12.17 5.45
C GLN A 172 -9.79 12.17 4.04
N SER A 173 -10.32 13.31 3.63
CA SER A 173 -10.89 13.53 2.29
C SER A 173 -9.94 14.26 1.34
N THR A 174 -8.86 14.85 1.87
CA THR A 174 -7.86 15.55 1.07
C THR A 174 -7.02 14.56 0.30
N ASP A 175 -6.86 14.78 -1.00
CA ASP A 175 -6.02 13.96 -1.85
C ASP A 175 -4.53 14.26 -1.64
N CYS A 176 -3.70 13.24 -1.87
CA CYS A 176 -2.24 13.41 -1.82
C CYS A 176 -1.80 14.45 -2.87
N PRO A 177 -1.00 15.48 -2.50
CA PRO A 177 -0.57 16.53 -3.45
C PRO A 177 0.23 15.98 -4.64
N HIS A 178 0.80 14.77 -4.52
CA HIS A 178 1.54 14.10 -5.58
C HIS A 178 0.69 13.13 -6.42
N MET A 179 -0.63 13.10 -6.25
CA MET A 179 -1.49 12.11 -6.90
C MET A 179 -1.51 12.24 -8.43
N ASN A 180 -1.37 13.46 -8.96
CA ASN A 180 -1.43 13.73 -10.39
C ASN A 180 -0.22 13.21 -11.20
N GLU A 181 0.82 12.73 -10.55
CA GLU A 181 1.97 12.12 -11.22
C GLU A 181 1.72 10.67 -11.69
N ASN A 182 0.52 10.13 -11.47
CA ASN A 182 0.26 8.70 -11.65
C ASN A 182 -0.88 8.44 -12.65
N ILE A 183 -0.65 7.54 -13.60
CA ILE A 183 -1.63 7.00 -14.55
C ILE A 183 -2.84 6.34 -13.86
N ARG A 184 -2.77 6.11 -12.53
CA ARG A 184 -3.82 5.45 -11.76
C ARG A 184 -5.16 6.17 -11.86
N ASN A 185 -5.19 7.50 -11.87
CA ASN A 185 -6.42 8.29 -11.98
C ASN A 185 -7.09 8.09 -13.34
N GLU A 186 -6.29 8.12 -14.42
CA GLU A 186 -6.81 7.89 -15.77
C GLU A 186 -7.42 6.48 -15.88
N LEU A 187 -6.74 5.48 -15.32
CA LEU A 187 -7.25 4.10 -15.32
C LEU A 187 -8.51 3.95 -14.46
N ARG A 188 -8.60 4.68 -13.33
CA ARG A 188 -9.82 4.73 -12.51
C ARG A 188 -11.00 5.22 -13.34
N ASP A 189 -10.83 6.32 -14.07
CA ASP A 189 -11.89 6.90 -14.89
C ASP A 189 -12.32 5.95 -16.02
N VAL A 190 -11.35 5.33 -16.69
CA VAL A 190 -11.61 4.34 -17.75
C VAL A 190 -12.41 3.15 -17.21
N VAL A 191 -11.96 2.56 -16.10
CA VAL A 191 -12.62 1.37 -15.51
C VAL A 191 -14.00 1.72 -14.97
N ASN A 192 -14.16 2.89 -14.34
CA ASN A 192 -15.46 3.34 -13.84
C ASN A 192 -16.45 3.66 -14.98
N ASN A 193 -15.97 4.23 -16.08
CA ASN A 193 -16.82 4.46 -17.24
C ASN A 193 -17.26 3.13 -17.91
N LEU A 194 -16.36 2.16 -17.98
CA LEU A 194 -16.71 0.81 -18.47
C LEU A 194 -17.73 0.14 -17.57
N GLU A 195 -17.56 0.19 -16.26
CA GLU A 195 -18.50 -0.38 -15.28
C GLU A 195 -19.88 0.26 -15.36
N LYS A 196 -19.94 1.60 -15.55
CA LYS A 196 -21.20 2.34 -15.72
C LYS A 196 -21.98 1.87 -16.95
N ASN A 197 -21.29 1.60 -18.06
CA ASN A 197 -21.89 1.19 -19.33
C ASN A 197 -22.11 -0.31 -19.44
N HIS A 198 -21.32 -1.11 -18.71
CA HIS A 198 -21.32 -2.56 -18.72
C HIS A 198 -21.20 -3.09 -17.27
N PRO A 199 -22.29 -3.07 -16.49
CA PRO A 199 -22.28 -3.50 -15.10
C PRO A 199 -21.71 -4.91 -14.91
N GLY A 200 -20.77 -5.06 -13.95
CA GLY A 200 -20.07 -6.31 -13.67
C GLY A 200 -18.76 -6.50 -14.43
N ILE A 201 -18.35 -5.52 -15.27
CA ILE A 201 -17.07 -5.60 -16.01
C ILE A 201 -15.86 -5.68 -15.05
N LYS A 202 -15.94 -5.04 -13.88
CA LYS A 202 -14.88 -5.10 -12.88
C LYS A 202 -14.66 -6.52 -12.34
N PHE A 203 -15.73 -7.27 -12.08
CA PHE A 203 -15.60 -8.68 -11.68
C PHE A 203 -15.09 -9.56 -12.81
N SER A 204 -15.49 -9.30 -14.06
CA SER A 204 -14.94 -10.01 -15.23
C SER A 204 -13.44 -9.75 -15.39
N LEU A 205 -12.98 -8.52 -15.17
CA LEU A 205 -11.56 -8.17 -15.16
C LEU A 205 -10.82 -8.84 -13.99
N MET A 206 -11.43 -8.88 -12.79
CA MET A 206 -10.86 -9.57 -11.63
C MET A 206 -10.66 -11.05 -11.90
N LYS A 207 -11.68 -11.72 -12.45
CA LYS A 207 -11.57 -13.12 -12.85
C LYS A 207 -10.48 -13.33 -13.89
N SER A 208 -10.41 -12.47 -14.90
CA SER A 208 -9.34 -12.54 -15.91
C SER A 208 -7.94 -12.37 -15.27
N MET A 209 -7.81 -11.48 -14.29
CA MET A 209 -6.58 -11.30 -13.53
C MET A 209 -6.21 -12.58 -12.77
N GLU A 210 -7.16 -13.22 -12.12
CA GLU A 210 -6.95 -14.49 -11.39
C GLU A 210 -6.51 -15.59 -12.37
N ASP A 211 -7.26 -15.82 -13.42
CA ASP A 211 -6.96 -16.83 -14.44
C ASP A 211 -5.57 -16.61 -15.07
N ILE A 212 -5.24 -15.37 -15.43
CA ILE A 212 -3.93 -15.02 -15.98
C ILE A 212 -2.81 -15.27 -14.94
N THR A 213 -3.00 -14.80 -13.71
CA THR A 213 -1.96 -14.94 -12.67
C THR A 213 -1.76 -16.38 -12.23
N GLU A 214 -2.76 -17.24 -12.33
CA GLU A 214 -2.64 -18.66 -12.04
C GLU A 214 -1.90 -19.43 -13.13
N ASN A 215 -2.20 -19.13 -14.39
CA ASN A 215 -1.70 -19.87 -15.54
C ASN A 215 -0.38 -19.34 -16.12
N ILE A 216 0.10 -18.16 -15.71
CA ILE A 216 1.44 -17.70 -16.12
C ILE A 216 2.51 -18.55 -15.46
N GLU A 217 3.28 -19.27 -16.26
CA GLU A 217 4.51 -19.92 -15.83
C GLU A 217 5.71 -19.00 -16.07
N LEU A 218 6.40 -18.61 -15.02
CA LEU A 218 7.61 -17.82 -15.08
C LEU A 218 8.75 -18.56 -14.40
N LYS A 219 9.93 -18.50 -15.02
CA LYS A 219 11.14 -18.92 -14.31
C LYS A 219 11.29 -18.09 -13.02
N PRO A 220 11.48 -18.71 -11.86
CA PRO A 220 11.62 -17.97 -10.61
C PRO A 220 12.81 -17.01 -10.72
N LYS A 221 12.58 -15.72 -10.48
CA LYS A 221 13.69 -14.79 -10.28
C LYS A 221 14.40 -15.19 -9.00
N LYS A 222 15.70 -15.47 -9.07
CA LYS A 222 16.49 -15.69 -7.88
C LYS A 222 16.46 -14.41 -7.05
N LEU A 223 15.90 -14.51 -5.84
CA LEU A 223 16.03 -13.45 -4.86
C LEU A 223 17.48 -13.44 -4.36
N VAL A 224 18.05 -12.25 -4.24
CA VAL A 224 19.35 -12.03 -3.64
C VAL A 224 19.18 -11.29 -2.32
N THR A 225 20.02 -11.60 -1.37
CA THR A 225 20.06 -10.84 -0.11
C THR A 225 20.67 -9.47 -0.38
N CYS A 226 19.96 -8.40 -0.03
CA CYS A 226 20.50 -7.05 -0.15
C CYS A 226 21.68 -6.87 0.80
N LEU A 227 22.85 -6.53 0.26
CA LEU A 227 24.08 -6.34 1.05
C LEU A 227 24.01 -5.16 2.04
N VAL A 228 23.02 -4.25 1.87
CA VAL A 228 22.85 -3.08 2.74
C VAL A 228 21.90 -3.38 3.91
N CYS A 229 20.72 -3.99 3.65
CA CYS A 229 19.70 -4.17 4.69
C CYS A 229 19.39 -5.63 5.02
N GLY A 230 20.06 -6.60 4.39
CA GLY A 230 19.86 -8.03 4.64
C GLY A 230 18.53 -8.62 4.09
N ASN A 231 17.65 -7.81 3.52
CA ASN A 231 16.36 -8.31 3.03
C ASN A 231 16.45 -8.94 1.64
N ASN A 232 15.59 -9.92 1.39
CA ASN A 232 15.47 -10.53 0.08
C ASN A 232 14.89 -9.55 -0.95
N SER A 233 15.49 -9.50 -2.13
CA SER A 233 15.18 -8.54 -3.18
C SER A 233 15.56 -9.10 -4.55
N SER A 234 15.04 -8.52 -5.62
CA SER A 234 15.45 -8.84 -7.01
C SER A 234 16.81 -8.27 -7.40
N SER A 235 17.38 -7.38 -6.60
CA SER A 235 18.69 -6.74 -6.84
C SER A 235 19.35 -6.33 -5.53
N SER A 236 20.68 -6.21 -5.54
CA SER A 236 21.46 -5.63 -4.42
C SER A 236 22.28 -4.43 -4.94
N PRO A 237 22.11 -3.23 -4.33
CA PRO A 237 21.15 -2.85 -3.32
C PRO A 237 19.68 -2.98 -3.77
N CYS A 238 18.75 -3.22 -2.83
CA CYS A 238 17.31 -3.23 -3.11
C CYS A 238 16.78 -1.83 -3.44
N SER A 239 15.57 -1.73 -4.01
CA SER A 239 14.96 -0.43 -4.37
C SER A 239 14.91 0.55 -3.20
N VAL A 240 14.53 0.08 -2.00
CA VAL A 240 14.48 0.90 -0.78
C VAL A 240 15.88 1.44 -0.44
N CYS A 241 16.91 0.59 -0.39
CA CYS A 241 18.28 1.03 -0.10
C CYS A 241 18.86 1.96 -1.16
N LYS A 242 18.49 1.78 -2.44
CA LYS A 242 18.84 2.74 -3.49
C LYS A 242 18.24 4.12 -3.24
N THR A 243 16.96 4.17 -2.86
CA THR A 243 16.29 5.44 -2.51
C THR A 243 16.94 6.09 -1.30
N ILE A 244 17.23 5.34 -0.23
CA ILE A 244 17.90 5.85 0.96
C ILE A 244 19.28 6.44 0.61
N SER A 245 20.08 5.72 -0.16
CA SER A 245 21.43 6.20 -0.54
C SER A 245 21.40 7.44 -1.45
N LEU A 246 20.34 7.62 -2.23
CA LEU A 246 20.15 8.84 -3.02
C LEU A 246 19.83 10.04 -2.11
N SER A 247 18.96 9.87 -1.11
CA SER A 247 18.61 10.94 -0.15
C SER A 247 19.81 11.36 0.73
N GLU A 248 20.64 10.41 1.18
CA GLU A 248 21.83 10.70 1.97
C GLU A 248 22.92 11.50 1.22
N LYS A 249 23.06 11.25 -0.08
CA LYS A 249 23.99 12.04 -0.92
C LYS A 249 23.53 13.48 -1.07
N LEU A 250 22.22 13.71 -1.09
CA LEU A 250 21.62 15.02 -1.26
C LEU A 250 21.71 15.87 0.02
N THR A 251 21.59 15.25 1.19
CA THR A 251 21.80 15.96 2.48
C THR A 251 23.24 16.38 2.70
N LYS A 252 24.23 15.64 2.17
CA LYS A 252 25.67 15.97 2.30
C LYS A 252 26.15 17.00 1.27
N SER A 253 25.41 17.25 0.19
CA SER A 253 25.77 18.28 -0.80
C SER A 253 25.23 19.67 -0.47
N ASN A 254 24.32 19.77 0.52
CA ASN A 254 23.68 21.02 0.97
C ASN A 254 24.19 21.48 2.36
N SER A 255 25.20 20.82 2.90
CA SER A 255 25.94 21.18 4.09
C SER A 255 27.38 21.58 3.73
#